data_d31086a526b963b24ef90c5c9f14f0b5
#
_entry.id   d31086a526b963b24ef90c5c9f14f0b5
#
_cell.length_a   1.000
_cell.length_b   1.000
_cell.length_c   1.000
_cell.angle_alpha   90.00
_cell.angle_beta   90.00
_cell.angle_gamma   90.00
#
_symmetry.space_group_name_H-M   'P 1'
#
loop_
_entity.id
_entity.type
_entity.pdbx_description
1 polymer ?
#
loop_
_entity_poly.entity_id
_entity_poly.type
_entity_poly.pdbx_seq_one_letter_code
_entity_poly.pdbx_strand_id
1 'polypeptide(L)'
;MVALRITRSKRSGERMAFVTLDDKTGRVEVSVFGKTFAEYGDLVQKDALLIFKGGVRNDDYTGGFNLIADEIMDMRQARETFARRLRVAVPVSEELPRRLQQTLAPYQGGSTPVLLDLDHPIAAASFWMGEAWKISPHESLVEELRVQFGEDAVRMEY
;
A
#
# COMPACT_ATOMS: atom_id res chain seq x y z
N MET A 1 -9.92 -0.57 -10.19
CA MET A 1 -9.93 -1.29 -11.50
C MET A 1 -11.31 -1.17 -12.11
N VAL A 2 -11.43 -0.75 -13.36
CA VAL A 2 -12.73 -0.43 -14.01
C VAL A 2 -13.21 -1.54 -14.92
N ALA A 3 -12.28 -2.21 -15.63
CA ALA A 3 -12.61 -3.32 -16.50
C ALA A 3 -11.57 -4.44 -16.39
N LEU A 4 -12.02 -5.66 -16.55
CA LEU A 4 -11.19 -6.87 -16.56
C LEU A 4 -11.66 -7.80 -17.67
N ARG A 5 -10.72 -8.23 -18.51
CA ARG A 5 -10.93 -9.25 -19.52
C ARG A 5 -9.87 -10.33 -19.38
N ILE A 6 -10.27 -11.53 -19.05
CA ILE A 6 -9.38 -12.71 -19.00
C ILE A 6 -9.54 -13.49 -20.30
N THR A 7 -8.43 -13.91 -20.90
CA THR A 7 -8.41 -14.70 -22.14
C THR A 7 -7.24 -15.68 -22.13
N ARG A 8 -7.10 -16.45 -23.19
CA ARG A 8 -5.95 -17.35 -23.40
C ARG A 8 -5.19 -16.94 -24.65
N SER A 9 -3.87 -16.97 -24.55
CA SER A 9 -3.00 -16.76 -25.71
C SER A 9 -3.23 -17.84 -26.75
N LYS A 10 -3.51 -17.46 -27.98
CA LYS A 10 -3.66 -18.41 -29.11
C LYS A 10 -2.35 -19.12 -29.43
N ARG A 11 -1.20 -18.54 -29.07
CA ARG A 11 0.12 -19.06 -29.38
C ARG A 11 0.65 -19.99 -28.30
N SER A 12 0.54 -19.62 -27.02
CA SER A 12 1.09 -20.39 -25.89
C SER A 12 0.02 -21.18 -25.12
N GLY A 13 -1.28 -20.87 -25.31
CA GLY A 13 -2.38 -21.44 -24.52
C GLY A 13 -2.48 -20.88 -23.08
N GLU A 14 -1.52 -20.06 -22.65
CA GLU A 14 -1.46 -19.50 -21.30
C GLU A 14 -2.58 -18.48 -21.06
N ARG A 15 -3.03 -18.43 -19.83
CA ARG A 15 -4.01 -17.41 -19.40
C ARG A 15 -3.33 -16.04 -19.31
N MET A 16 -4.07 -15.01 -19.66
CA MET A 16 -3.64 -13.61 -19.56
C MET A 16 -4.85 -12.74 -19.21
N ALA A 17 -4.59 -11.58 -18.63
CA ALA A 17 -5.61 -10.58 -18.37
C ALA A 17 -5.26 -9.23 -18.99
N PHE A 18 -6.29 -8.51 -19.38
CA PHE A 18 -6.23 -7.10 -19.74
C PHE A 18 -7.09 -6.35 -18.74
N VAL A 19 -6.48 -5.40 -18.06
CA VAL A 19 -7.08 -4.63 -16.97
C VAL A 19 -7.09 -3.17 -17.34
N THR A 20 -8.23 -2.50 -17.24
CA THR A 20 -8.28 -1.05 -17.32
C THR A 20 -8.23 -0.47 -15.92
N LEU A 21 -7.17 0.28 -15.63
CA LEU A 21 -7.04 1.08 -14.42
C LEU A 21 -7.61 2.48 -14.66
N ASP A 22 -8.21 3.03 -13.62
CA ASP A 22 -8.69 4.41 -13.56
C ASP A 22 -8.40 4.94 -12.15
N ASP A 23 -7.66 6.02 -12.05
CA ASP A 23 -7.30 6.69 -10.81
C ASP A 23 -7.99 8.06 -10.67
N LYS A 24 -9.01 8.32 -11.51
CA LYS A 24 -9.73 9.59 -11.66
C LYS A 24 -8.95 10.69 -12.38
N THR A 25 -7.66 10.52 -12.62
CA THR A 25 -6.83 11.46 -13.41
C THR A 25 -6.64 11.00 -14.84
N GLY A 26 -6.69 9.68 -15.05
CA GLY A 26 -6.53 9.06 -16.37
C GLY A 26 -6.84 7.57 -16.36
N ARG A 27 -6.80 6.99 -17.56
CA ARG A 27 -6.98 5.55 -17.76
C ARG A 27 -5.78 4.95 -18.46
N VAL A 28 -5.39 3.78 -18.02
CA VAL A 28 -4.33 2.99 -18.65
C VAL A 28 -4.76 1.53 -18.77
N GLU A 29 -4.44 0.91 -19.90
CA GLU A 29 -4.58 -0.52 -20.07
C GLU A 29 -3.33 -1.22 -19.54
N VAL A 30 -3.52 -2.26 -18.73
CA VAL A 30 -2.48 -3.11 -18.18
C VAL A 30 -2.62 -4.51 -18.74
N SER A 31 -1.57 -5.01 -19.33
CA SER A 31 -1.47 -6.39 -19.80
C SER A 31 -0.76 -7.26 -18.77
N VAL A 32 -1.41 -8.32 -18.34
CA VAL A 32 -0.86 -9.32 -17.41
C VAL A 32 -0.72 -10.63 -18.15
N PHE A 33 0.52 -11.00 -18.48
CA PHE A 33 0.80 -12.16 -19.32
C PHE A 33 1.24 -13.39 -18.52
N GLY A 34 1.00 -14.57 -19.08
CA GLY A 34 1.51 -15.89 -18.76
C GLY A 34 2.01 -16.07 -17.33
N LYS A 35 3.32 -15.91 -17.13
CA LYS A 35 3.97 -16.12 -15.82
C LYS A 35 3.42 -15.20 -14.73
N THR A 36 3.30 -13.90 -15.01
CA THR A 36 2.76 -12.92 -14.06
C THR A 36 1.30 -13.23 -13.73
N PHE A 37 0.50 -13.64 -14.72
CA PHE A 37 -0.87 -14.06 -14.47
C PHE A 37 -0.96 -15.37 -13.66
N ALA A 38 -0.04 -16.30 -13.85
CA ALA A 38 0.01 -17.53 -13.05
C ALA A 38 0.33 -17.26 -11.57
N GLU A 39 1.16 -16.24 -11.30
CA GLU A 39 1.61 -15.88 -9.95
C GLU A 39 0.57 -14.99 -9.23
N TYR A 40 0.02 -13.98 -9.92
CA TYR A 40 -0.82 -12.95 -9.31
C TYR A 40 -2.28 -12.98 -9.75
N GLY A 41 -2.68 -13.95 -10.57
CA GLY A 41 -4.01 -13.99 -11.18
C GLY A 41 -5.17 -14.00 -10.17
N ASP A 42 -4.96 -14.56 -8.99
CA ASP A 42 -5.96 -14.61 -7.93
C ASP A 42 -6.26 -13.23 -7.33
N LEU A 43 -5.29 -12.30 -7.38
CA LEU A 43 -5.48 -10.90 -6.98
C LEU A 43 -6.27 -10.11 -8.01
N VAL A 44 -6.20 -10.51 -9.30
CA VAL A 44 -6.79 -9.78 -10.41
C VAL A 44 -8.29 -10.07 -10.50
N GLN A 45 -9.06 -9.36 -9.67
CA GLN A 45 -10.53 -9.47 -9.60
C GLN A 45 -11.16 -8.12 -9.93
N LYS A 46 -12.40 -8.18 -10.44
CA LYS A 46 -13.15 -6.95 -10.73
C LYS A 46 -13.33 -6.12 -9.46
N ASP A 47 -13.21 -4.81 -9.60
CA ASP A 47 -13.33 -3.81 -8.53
C ASP A 47 -12.25 -3.90 -7.42
N ALA A 48 -11.25 -4.77 -7.57
CA ALA A 48 -10.10 -4.79 -6.66
C ALA A 48 -9.26 -3.51 -6.77
N LEU A 49 -8.75 -3.05 -5.63
CA LEU A 49 -7.78 -1.97 -5.55
C LEU A 49 -6.38 -2.60 -5.56
N LEU A 50 -5.66 -2.43 -6.68
CA LEU A 50 -4.38 -3.06 -6.93
C LEU A 50 -3.35 -2.05 -7.41
N ILE A 51 -2.09 -2.33 -7.11
CA ILE A 51 -0.93 -1.62 -7.64
C ILE A 51 -0.23 -2.54 -8.63
N PHE A 52 0.05 -1.99 -9.82
CA PHE A 52 0.77 -2.68 -10.87
C PHE A 52 2.11 -2.00 -11.08
N LYS A 53 3.17 -2.80 -11.10
CA LYS A 53 4.51 -2.38 -11.46
C LYS A 53 4.94 -3.12 -12.71
N GLY A 54 5.55 -2.39 -13.65
CA GLY A 54 5.96 -2.99 -14.93
C GLY A 54 6.51 -1.99 -15.93
N GLY A 55 6.71 -2.45 -17.14
CA GLY A 55 7.22 -1.64 -18.25
C GLY A 55 6.11 -0.97 -19.04
N VAL A 56 6.29 0.32 -19.34
CA VAL A 56 5.38 1.07 -20.23
C VAL A 56 5.84 0.90 -21.66
N ARG A 57 4.89 0.63 -22.57
CA ARG A 57 5.13 0.58 -24.02
C ARG A 57 4.12 1.45 -24.75
N ASN A 58 4.53 1.96 -25.91
CA ASN A 58 3.59 2.57 -26.83
C ASN A 58 2.66 1.48 -27.37
N ASP A 59 1.38 1.80 -27.42
CA ASP A 59 0.39 0.98 -28.08
C ASP A 59 0.16 1.54 -29.50
N ASP A 60 0.77 0.91 -30.49
CA ASP A 60 0.69 1.31 -31.89
C ASP A 60 -0.74 1.21 -32.45
N TYR A 61 -1.64 0.54 -31.76
CA TYR A 61 -3.03 0.32 -32.19
C TYR A 61 -3.96 1.45 -31.75
N THR A 62 -3.78 1.94 -30.50
CA THR A 62 -4.62 3.00 -29.92
C THR A 62 -3.93 4.37 -29.94
N GLY A 63 -2.63 4.42 -30.22
CA GLY A 63 -1.80 5.63 -30.15
C GLY A 63 -1.52 6.07 -28.69
N GLY A 64 -1.82 5.22 -27.71
CA GLY A 64 -1.63 5.48 -26.30
C GLY A 64 -0.48 4.69 -25.68
N PHE A 65 -0.56 4.49 -24.37
CA PHE A 65 0.40 3.69 -23.61
C PHE A 65 -0.29 2.44 -23.04
N ASN A 66 0.46 1.35 -23.01
CA ASN A 66 0.08 0.10 -22.36
C ASN A 66 1.14 -0.24 -21.30
N LEU A 67 0.71 -0.63 -20.10
CA LEU A 67 1.59 -1.15 -19.06
C LEU A 67 1.63 -2.69 -19.16
N ILE A 68 2.82 -3.25 -19.26
CA ILE A 68 3.01 -4.70 -19.12
C ILE A 68 3.40 -4.96 -17.66
N ALA A 69 2.53 -5.65 -16.93
CA ALA A 69 2.74 -5.92 -15.53
C ALA A 69 3.81 -6.99 -15.30
N ASP A 70 4.79 -6.68 -14.48
CA ASP A 70 5.79 -7.62 -13.96
C ASP A 70 5.44 -8.06 -12.53
N GLU A 71 4.81 -7.18 -11.75
CA GLU A 71 4.44 -7.39 -10.35
C GLU A 71 3.08 -6.75 -10.05
N ILE A 72 2.26 -7.43 -9.25
CA ILE A 72 0.94 -6.96 -8.82
C ILE A 72 0.85 -7.09 -7.31
N MET A 73 0.39 -6.04 -6.65
CA MET A 73 0.28 -5.97 -5.20
C MET A 73 -1.12 -5.52 -4.78
N ASP A 74 -1.63 -6.08 -3.70
CA ASP A 74 -2.72 -5.49 -2.97
C ASP A 74 -2.24 -4.29 -2.12
N MET A 75 -3.18 -3.54 -1.52
CA MET A 75 -2.83 -2.36 -0.73
C MET A 75 -2.01 -2.68 0.51
N ARG A 76 -2.18 -3.88 1.10
CA ARG A 76 -1.40 -4.32 2.25
C ARG A 76 0.05 -4.57 1.86
N GLN A 77 0.27 -5.36 0.81
CA GLN A 77 1.61 -5.65 0.27
C GLN A 77 2.32 -4.36 -0.17
N ALA A 78 1.58 -3.44 -0.79
CA ALA A 78 2.13 -2.15 -1.22
C ALA A 78 2.57 -1.28 -0.02
N ARG A 79 1.78 -1.24 1.06
CA ARG A 79 2.20 -0.55 2.27
C ARG A 79 3.45 -1.17 2.89
N GLU A 80 3.47 -2.49 3.06
CA GLU A 80 4.64 -3.21 3.58
C GLU A 80 5.90 -2.95 2.75
N THR A 81 5.76 -2.82 1.43
CA THR A 81 6.87 -2.62 0.50
C THR A 81 7.36 -1.17 0.45
N PHE A 82 6.44 -0.20 0.45
CA PHE A 82 6.76 1.20 0.15
C PHE A 82 6.70 2.13 1.37
N ALA A 83 6.10 1.71 2.49
CA ALA A 83 6.05 2.54 3.68
C ALA A 83 7.45 2.77 4.24
N ARG A 84 7.87 4.01 4.30
CA ARG A 84 9.15 4.42 4.90
C ARG A 84 9.05 4.53 6.41
N ARG A 85 7.92 5.03 6.89
CA ARG A 85 7.64 5.16 8.33
C ARG A 85 6.17 5.44 8.60
N LEU A 86 5.74 5.06 9.79
CA LEU A 86 4.52 5.56 10.41
C LEU A 86 4.88 6.73 11.31
N ARG A 87 4.29 7.90 11.07
CA ARG A 87 4.45 9.11 11.88
C ARG A 87 3.18 9.36 12.67
N VAL A 88 3.32 9.54 13.99
CA VAL A 88 2.18 9.78 14.88
C VAL A 88 2.46 10.99 15.76
N ALA A 89 1.64 12.03 15.61
CA ALA A 89 1.66 13.20 16.48
C ALA A 89 0.77 12.94 17.70
N VAL A 90 1.33 13.06 18.90
CA VAL A 90 0.64 12.70 20.14
C VAL A 90 0.88 13.73 21.23
N PRO A 91 -0.17 14.10 21.99
CA PRO A 91 0.02 14.92 23.18
C PRO A 91 0.73 14.12 24.26
N VAL A 92 1.63 14.76 24.99
CA VAL A 92 2.33 14.13 26.12
C VAL A 92 1.34 13.90 27.26
N SER A 93 1.25 12.65 27.72
CA SER A 93 0.47 12.27 28.90
C SER A 93 1.12 11.08 29.62
N GLU A 94 0.80 10.89 30.89
CA GLU A 94 1.29 9.72 31.66
C GLU A 94 0.81 8.39 31.09
N GLU A 95 -0.36 8.37 30.46
CA GLU A 95 -0.94 7.15 29.88
C GLU A 95 -0.43 6.83 28.47
N LEU A 96 0.23 7.79 27.81
CA LEU A 96 0.69 7.65 26.43
C LEU A 96 1.53 6.39 26.18
N PRO A 97 2.54 6.04 27.00
CA PRO A 97 3.37 4.88 26.76
C PRO A 97 2.56 3.58 26.78
N ARG A 98 1.63 3.45 27.74
CA ARG A 98 0.76 2.28 27.86
C ARG A 98 -0.19 2.15 26.69
N ARG A 99 -0.82 3.25 26.26
CA ARG A 99 -1.73 3.27 25.11
C ARG A 99 -1.01 2.87 23.85
N LEU A 100 0.12 3.49 23.55
CA LEU A 100 0.93 3.14 22.37
C LEU A 100 1.37 1.69 22.41
N GLN A 101 1.81 1.17 23.56
CA GLN A 101 2.19 -0.23 23.70
C GLN A 101 1.03 -1.16 23.36
N GLN A 102 -0.15 -0.91 23.88
CA GLN A 102 -1.33 -1.74 23.64
C GLN A 102 -1.74 -1.74 22.16
N THR A 103 -1.71 -0.57 21.53
CA THR A 103 -2.12 -0.43 20.12
C THR A 103 -1.09 -0.99 19.14
N LEU A 104 0.21 -0.80 19.39
CA LEU A 104 1.27 -1.23 18.48
C LEU A 104 1.66 -2.70 18.64
N ALA A 105 1.53 -3.28 19.85
CA ALA A 105 2.00 -4.63 20.14
C ALA A 105 1.48 -5.72 19.18
N PRO A 106 0.20 -5.72 18.76
CA PRO A 106 -0.32 -6.74 17.82
C PRO A 106 0.32 -6.67 16.43
N TYR A 107 0.94 -5.54 16.08
CA TYR A 107 1.48 -5.26 14.75
C TYR A 107 3.01 -5.23 14.72
N GLN A 108 3.67 -5.51 15.85
CA GLN A 108 5.13 -5.58 15.93
C GLN A 108 5.73 -6.69 15.07
N GLY A 109 7.03 -6.58 14.77
CA GLY A 109 7.77 -7.57 13.97
C GLY A 109 7.74 -7.30 12.47
N GLY A 110 7.15 -6.20 12.02
CA GLY A 110 7.24 -5.71 10.65
C GLY A 110 8.54 -4.96 10.35
N SER A 111 8.58 -4.31 9.18
CA SER A 111 9.75 -3.54 8.71
C SER A 111 9.60 -2.03 8.85
N THR A 112 8.38 -1.53 9.06
CA THR A 112 8.07 -0.09 9.05
C THR A 112 8.40 0.55 10.40
N PRO A 113 9.35 1.50 10.46
CA PRO A 113 9.69 2.20 11.70
C PRO A 113 8.59 3.19 12.12
N VAL A 114 8.49 3.43 13.42
CA VAL A 114 7.54 4.38 14.00
C VAL A 114 8.28 5.61 14.51
N LEU A 115 7.83 6.78 14.05
CA LEU A 115 8.28 8.09 14.51
C LEU A 115 7.16 8.74 15.31
N LEU A 116 7.44 9.13 16.55
CA LEU A 116 6.52 9.88 17.38
C LEU A 116 6.91 11.36 17.38
N ASP A 117 5.92 12.21 17.13
CA ASP A 117 6.02 13.64 17.38
C ASP A 117 5.27 13.96 18.66
N LEU A 118 6.01 14.28 19.70
CA LEU A 118 5.45 14.70 20.97
C LEU A 118 5.17 16.19 20.95
N ASP A 119 3.93 16.54 21.23
CA ASP A 119 3.50 17.92 21.39
C ASP A 119 3.23 18.22 22.87
N HIS A 120 3.94 19.22 23.39
CA HIS A 120 3.78 19.69 24.74
C HIS A 120 3.77 21.23 24.72
N PRO A 121 3.00 21.93 25.56
CA PRO A 121 2.87 23.39 25.56
C PRO A 121 4.18 24.20 25.61
N ILE A 122 5.26 23.59 26.14
CA ILE A 122 6.55 24.27 26.29
C ILE A 122 7.66 23.67 25.39
N ALA A 123 7.40 22.54 24.72
CA ALA A 123 8.43 21.89 23.87
C ALA A 123 7.79 20.90 22.89
N ALA A 124 8.38 20.78 21.71
CA ALA A 124 8.05 19.72 20.77
C ALA A 124 9.30 18.85 20.53
N ALA A 125 9.13 17.55 20.40
CA ALA A 125 10.21 16.62 20.13
C ALA A 125 9.74 15.48 19.23
N SER A 126 10.63 15.03 18.33
CA SER A 126 10.39 13.83 17.54
C SER A 126 11.40 12.77 17.91
N PHE A 127 10.97 11.53 18.07
CA PHE A 127 11.87 10.42 18.34
C PHE A 127 11.42 9.10 17.67
N TRP A 128 12.41 8.28 17.34
CA TRP A 128 12.19 6.96 16.81
C TRP A 128 11.92 5.96 17.95
N MET A 129 10.92 5.14 17.80
CA MET A 129 10.60 4.12 18.83
C MET A 129 11.60 2.95 18.88
N GLY A 130 12.54 2.89 17.95
CA GLY A 130 13.55 1.83 17.90
C GLY A 130 13.11 0.54 17.21
N GLU A 131 14.07 -0.38 17.04
CA GLU A 131 13.89 -1.59 16.22
C GLU A 131 12.79 -2.52 16.71
N ALA A 132 12.66 -2.69 18.02
CA ALA A 132 11.63 -3.55 18.63
C ALA A 132 10.20 -3.06 18.37
N TRP A 133 10.05 -1.81 17.92
CA TRP A 133 8.77 -1.16 17.67
C TRP A 133 8.45 -1.00 16.18
N LYS A 134 9.24 -1.61 15.30
CA LYS A 134 8.87 -1.69 13.90
C LYS A 134 7.59 -2.50 13.74
N ILE A 135 6.71 -2.04 12.86
CA ILE A 135 5.36 -2.58 12.69
C ILE A 135 5.12 -3.05 11.25
N SER A 136 4.14 -3.93 11.11
CA SER A 136 3.47 -4.19 9.83
C SER A 136 2.34 -3.16 9.66
N PRO A 137 2.36 -2.35 8.58
CA PRO A 137 1.48 -1.19 8.43
C PRO A 137 0.07 -1.60 7.96
N HIS A 138 -0.67 -2.30 8.80
CA HIS A 138 -2.05 -2.69 8.54
C HIS A 138 -2.99 -1.48 8.55
N GLU A 139 -4.05 -1.52 7.72
CA GLU A 139 -5.10 -0.49 7.71
C GLU A 139 -5.73 -0.31 9.09
N SER A 140 -6.07 -1.44 9.73
CA SER A 140 -6.68 -1.44 11.06
C SER A 140 -5.84 -0.72 12.12
N LEU A 141 -4.51 -0.83 12.05
CA LEU A 141 -3.61 -0.08 12.94
C LEU A 141 -3.72 1.43 12.68
N VAL A 142 -3.69 1.82 11.40
CA VAL A 142 -3.77 3.24 11.02
C VAL A 142 -5.10 3.84 11.45
N GLU A 143 -6.21 3.11 11.25
CA GLU A 143 -7.55 3.51 11.68
C GLU A 143 -7.66 3.61 13.21
N GLU A 144 -7.15 2.61 13.94
CA GLU A 144 -7.15 2.61 15.40
C GLU A 144 -6.38 3.81 15.97
N LEU A 145 -5.20 4.10 15.42
CA LEU A 145 -4.41 5.27 15.82
C LEU A 145 -5.13 6.58 15.50
N ARG A 146 -5.79 6.68 14.34
CA ARG A 146 -6.58 7.86 13.95
C ARG A 146 -7.77 8.09 14.88
N VAL A 147 -8.45 7.03 15.27
CA VAL A 147 -9.54 7.12 16.27
C VAL A 147 -8.99 7.61 17.61
N GLN A 148 -7.79 7.20 18.01
CA GLN A 148 -7.21 7.56 19.30
C GLN A 148 -6.60 8.95 19.33
N PHE A 149 -5.96 9.40 18.25
CA PHE A 149 -5.13 10.61 18.24
C PHE A 149 -5.61 11.67 17.22
N GLY A 150 -6.55 11.33 16.35
CA GLY A 150 -7.07 12.19 15.30
C GLY A 150 -6.54 11.84 13.91
N GLU A 151 -7.34 12.14 12.88
CA GLU A 151 -7.04 11.86 11.47
C GLU A 151 -5.72 12.49 11.02
N ASP A 152 -5.52 13.77 11.36
CA ASP A 152 -4.33 14.54 10.96
C ASP A 152 -3.07 14.17 11.74
N ALA A 153 -3.23 13.50 12.87
CA ALA A 153 -2.13 13.09 13.74
C ALA A 153 -1.37 11.87 13.20
N VAL A 154 -1.97 11.09 12.30
CA VAL A 154 -1.42 9.81 11.84
C VAL A 154 -1.15 9.85 10.35
N ARG A 155 0.13 9.72 9.97
CA ARG A 155 0.58 9.76 8.58
C ARG A 155 1.46 8.56 8.25
N MET A 156 1.07 7.83 7.20
CA MET A 156 1.97 6.87 6.57
C MET A 156 2.79 7.62 5.51
N GLU A 157 4.10 7.60 5.63
CA GLU A 157 5.02 8.21 4.67
C GLU A 157 5.62 7.13 3.76
N TYR A 158 5.62 7.39 2.44
CA TYR A 158 6.08 6.50 1.39
C TYR A 158 7.37 6.99 0.72
#